data_d32cf8db7912a5d946911031499cc887
#
_entry.id   d32cf8db7912a5d946911031499cc887
#
_cell.length_a   1.000
_cell.length_b   1.000
_cell.length_c   1.000
_cell.angle_alpha   90.00
_cell.angle_beta   90.00
_cell.angle_gamma   90.00
#
_symmetry.space_group_name_H-M   'P 1'
#
loop_
_entity.id
_entity.type
_entity.pdbx_description
1 polymer ?
#
loop_
_entity_poly.entity_id
_entity_poly.type
_entity_poly.pdbx_seq_one_letter_code
_entity_poly.pdbx_strand_id
1 'polypeptide(L)'
;MTLVERLFYATTTGEWYKEELKETYGILDANLTALENVLNEEQQELYDTCEAYMDELIHLVEIANFSRGFELALKLAGIVDENTEM
;
A
#
# COMPACT_ATOMS: atom_id res chain seq x y z
N MET A 1 11.05 13.32 4.62
CA MET A 1 9.74 13.04 4.00
C MET A 1 9.44 14.08 2.93
N THR A 2 9.09 13.64 1.74
CA THR A 2 8.74 14.52 0.63
C THR A 2 7.37 15.14 0.84
N LEU A 3 7.04 16.19 0.09
CA LEU A 3 5.71 16.79 0.09
C LEU A 3 4.65 15.76 -0.31
N VAL A 4 4.94 14.95 -1.33
CA VAL A 4 4.01 13.92 -1.82
C VAL A 4 3.71 12.88 -0.75
N GLU A 5 4.72 12.43 -0.01
CA GLU A 5 4.52 11.50 1.09
C GLU A 5 3.66 12.10 2.20
N ARG A 6 3.85 13.38 2.52
CA ARG A 6 3.02 14.07 3.51
C ARG A 6 1.55 14.14 3.06
N LEU A 7 1.32 14.42 1.79
CA LEU A 7 -0.04 14.44 1.24
C LEU A 7 -0.66 13.05 1.26
N PHE A 8 0.12 12.02 0.93
CA PHE A 8 -0.33 10.63 1.01
C PHE A 8 -0.82 10.30 2.42
N TYR A 9 0.01 10.55 3.42
CA TYR A 9 -0.37 10.26 4.81
C TYR A 9 -1.56 11.08 5.28
N ALA A 10 -1.69 12.32 4.83
CA ALA A 10 -2.81 13.17 5.18
C ALA A 10 -4.13 12.66 4.60
N THR A 11 -4.09 11.99 3.44
CA THR A 11 -5.29 11.50 2.75
C THR A 11 -5.66 10.06 3.07
N THR A 12 -4.81 9.31 3.78
CA THR A 12 -5.07 7.90 4.09
C THR A 12 -5.81 7.66 5.41
N THR A 13 -6.28 8.72 6.06
CA THR A 13 -6.96 8.61 7.36
C THR A 13 -8.47 8.40 7.24
N GLY A 14 -9.03 8.37 6.04
CA GLY A 14 -10.48 8.22 5.82
C GLY A 14 -10.85 6.88 5.20
N GLU A 15 -12.14 6.53 5.32
CA GLU A 15 -12.70 5.37 4.65
C GLU A 15 -13.05 5.73 3.22
N TRP A 16 -12.13 5.48 2.30
CA TRP A 16 -12.36 5.70 0.88
C TRP A 16 -12.04 4.47 0.04
N TYR A 17 -12.07 3.30 0.71
CA TYR A 17 -11.90 2.03 0.03
C TYR A 17 -13.18 1.67 -0.74
N LYS A 18 -13.00 1.14 -1.94
CA LYS A 18 -14.10 0.56 -2.69
C LYS A 18 -14.53 -0.73 -1.99
N GLU A 19 -15.81 -1.07 -2.11
CA GLU A 19 -16.37 -2.27 -1.49
C GLU A 19 -15.66 -3.54 -1.95
N GLU A 20 -15.30 -3.63 -3.23
CA GLU A 20 -14.57 -4.77 -3.77
C GLU A 20 -13.20 -4.96 -3.08
N LEU A 21 -12.52 -3.86 -2.74
CA LEU A 21 -11.24 -3.92 -2.04
C LEU A 21 -11.40 -4.49 -0.65
N LYS A 22 -12.43 -4.05 0.08
CA LYS A 22 -12.75 -4.57 1.42
C LYS A 22 -13.10 -6.04 1.38
N GLU A 23 -13.91 -6.44 0.41
CA GLU A 23 -14.33 -7.83 0.22
C GLU A 23 -13.14 -8.72 -0.06
N THR A 24 -12.28 -8.34 -1.01
CA THR A 24 -11.09 -9.09 -1.37
C THR A 24 -10.14 -9.21 -0.18
N TYR A 25 -9.94 -8.12 0.55
CA TYR A 25 -9.10 -8.11 1.74
C TYR A 25 -9.64 -9.07 2.80
N GLY A 26 -10.97 -9.09 3.01
CA GLY A 26 -11.60 -10.00 3.95
C GLY A 26 -11.40 -11.47 3.59
N ILE A 27 -11.51 -11.81 2.32
CA ILE A 27 -11.28 -13.16 1.82
C ILE A 27 -9.81 -13.57 2.04
N LEU A 28 -8.89 -12.68 1.70
CA LEU A 28 -7.45 -12.92 1.89
C LEU A 28 -7.13 -13.14 3.36
N ASP A 29 -7.64 -12.27 4.24
CA ASP A 29 -7.41 -12.35 5.68
C ASP A 29 -7.92 -13.67 6.26
N ALA A 30 -9.10 -14.12 5.85
CA ALA A 30 -9.66 -15.39 6.30
C ALA A 30 -8.78 -16.57 5.88
N ASN A 31 -8.27 -16.55 4.64
CA ASN A 31 -7.39 -17.60 4.12
C ASN A 31 -6.03 -17.61 4.81
N LEU A 32 -5.46 -16.43 5.07
CA LEU A 32 -4.20 -16.31 5.80
C LEU A 32 -4.33 -16.81 7.23
N THR A 33 -5.44 -16.51 7.90
CA THR A 33 -5.74 -16.99 9.24
C THR A 33 -5.84 -18.52 9.26
N ALA A 34 -6.52 -19.11 8.28
CA ALA A 34 -6.64 -20.56 8.15
C ALA A 34 -5.26 -21.21 7.92
N LEU A 35 -4.43 -20.60 7.08
CA LEU A 35 -3.06 -21.08 6.84
C LEU A 35 -2.23 -21.05 8.12
N GLU A 36 -2.29 -19.94 8.86
CA GLU A 36 -1.57 -19.76 10.10
C GLU A 36 -1.85 -20.86 11.11
N ASN A 37 -3.10 -21.31 11.17
CA ASN A 37 -3.54 -22.35 12.11
C ASN A 37 -2.98 -23.74 11.82
N VAL A 38 -2.43 -24.00 10.63
CA VAL A 38 -1.88 -25.31 10.26
C VAL A 38 -0.36 -25.32 10.18
N LEU A 39 0.31 -24.21 10.46
CA LEU A 39 1.75 -24.11 10.42
C LEU A 39 2.38 -24.59 11.73
N ASN A 40 3.56 -25.23 11.62
CA ASN A 40 4.37 -25.53 12.79
C ASN A 40 5.14 -24.27 13.22
N GLU A 41 5.89 -24.35 14.31
CA GLU A 41 6.58 -23.21 14.90
C GLU A 41 7.61 -22.57 13.95
N GLU A 42 8.40 -23.39 13.25
CA GLU A 42 9.39 -22.91 12.29
C GLU A 42 8.72 -22.24 11.08
N GLN A 43 7.67 -22.86 10.58
CA GLN A 43 6.89 -22.29 9.47
C GLN A 43 6.19 -21.00 9.86
N GLN A 44 5.73 -20.90 11.11
CA GLN A 44 5.10 -19.68 11.64
C GLN A 44 6.09 -18.51 11.63
N GLU A 45 7.34 -18.73 11.99
CA GLU A 45 8.37 -17.69 11.96
C GLU A 45 8.59 -17.18 10.53
N LEU A 46 8.66 -18.09 9.56
CA LEU A 46 8.79 -17.72 8.15
C LEU A 46 7.57 -16.96 7.66
N TYR A 47 6.38 -17.40 8.03
CA TYR A 47 5.13 -16.75 7.70
C TYR A 47 5.09 -15.33 8.23
N ASP A 48 5.43 -15.13 9.51
CA ASP A 48 5.44 -13.82 10.15
C ASP A 48 6.40 -12.86 9.45
N THR A 49 7.57 -13.37 9.06
CA THR A 49 8.55 -12.59 8.30
C THR A 49 8.00 -12.17 6.93
N CYS A 50 7.38 -13.10 6.21
CA CYS A 50 6.77 -12.80 4.92
C CYS A 50 5.65 -11.77 5.05
N GLU A 51 4.82 -11.91 6.07
CA GLU A 51 3.71 -10.99 6.32
C GLU A 51 4.21 -9.57 6.56
N ALA A 52 5.26 -9.42 7.36
CA ALA A 52 5.86 -8.11 7.64
C ALA A 52 6.39 -7.45 6.36
N TYR A 53 7.08 -8.21 5.51
CA TYR A 53 7.60 -7.68 4.25
C TYR A 53 6.50 -7.43 3.22
N MET A 54 5.43 -8.22 3.21
CA MET A 54 4.28 -7.94 2.35
C MET A 54 3.62 -6.63 2.72
N ASP A 55 3.44 -6.35 4.00
CA ASP A 55 2.87 -5.10 4.48
C ASP A 55 3.75 -3.91 4.09
N GLU A 56 5.05 -4.04 4.25
CA GLU A 56 5.99 -3.02 3.82
C GLU A 56 5.94 -2.79 2.32
N LEU A 57 5.91 -3.87 1.53
CA LEU A 57 5.83 -3.78 0.07
C LEU A 57 4.55 -3.08 -0.39
N ILE A 58 3.41 -3.44 0.20
CA ILE A 58 2.12 -2.80 -0.12
C ILE A 58 2.20 -1.30 0.17
N HIS A 59 2.75 -0.93 1.33
CA HIS A 59 2.90 0.46 1.71
C HIS A 59 3.77 1.25 0.72
N LEU A 60 4.91 0.67 0.33
CA LEU A 60 5.80 1.29 -0.65
C LEU A 60 5.16 1.44 -2.03
N VAL A 61 4.40 0.44 -2.46
CA VAL A 61 3.65 0.48 -3.72
C VAL A 61 2.58 1.56 -3.69
N GLU A 62 1.86 1.69 -2.58
CA GLU A 62 0.84 2.73 -2.42
C GLU A 62 1.45 4.13 -2.53
N ILE A 63 2.56 4.36 -1.86
CA ILE A 63 3.27 5.65 -1.93
C ILE A 63 3.75 5.92 -3.35
N ALA A 64 4.35 4.93 -4.01
CA ALA A 64 4.85 5.07 -5.37
C ALA A 64 3.74 5.41 -6.36
N ASN A 65 2.59 4.74 -6.25
CA ASN A 65 1.44 4.98 -7.11
C ASN A 65 0.82 6.34 -6.87
N PHE A 66 0.70 6.75 -5.62
CA PHE A 66 0.21 8.08 -5.26
C PHE A 66 1.13 9.16 -5.84
N SER A 67 2.44 8.99 -5.69
CA SER A 67 3.44 9.94 -6.21
C SER A 67 3.35 10.09 -7.72
N ARG A 68 3.22 8.97 -8.44
CA ARG A 68 3.09 8.98 -9.90
C ARG A 68 1.82 9.70 -10.35
N GLY A 69 0.70 9.41 -9.70
CA GLY A 69 -0.57 10.05 -10.03
C GLY A 69 -0.54 11.55 -9.75
N PHE A 70 0.04 11.93 -8.63
CA PHE A 70 0.18 13.34 -8.25
C PHE A 70 1.07 14.10 -9.24
N GLU A 71 2.23 13.53 -9.60
CA GLU A 71 3.13 14.13 -10.59
C GLU A 71 2.46 14.29 -11.94
N LEU A 72 1.74 13.26 -12.39
CA LEU A 72 1.01 13.32 -13.65
C LEU A 72 -0.04 14.44 -13.64
N ALA A 73 -0.78 14.56 -12.56
CA ALA A 73 -1.78 15.60 -12.40
C ALA A 73 -1.16 17.01 -12.47
N LEU A 74 0.00 17.20 -11.84
CA LEU A 74 0.72 18.47 -11.89
C LEU A 74 1.25 18.77 -13.28
N LYS A 75 1.75 17.78 -14.00
CA LYS A 75 2.20 17.94 -15.39
C LYS A 75 1.04 18.34 -16.31
N LEU A 76 -0.11 17.68 -16.14
CA LEU A 76 -1.31 18.02 -16.92
C LEU A 76 -1.81 19.43 -16.62
N ALA A 77 -1.62 19.90 -15.39
CA ALA A 77 -1.95 21.27 -15.00
C ALA A 77 -0.89 22.31 -15.44
N GLY A 78 0.24 21.87 -16.00
CA GLY A 78 1.32 22.75 -16.44
C GLY A 78 2.15 23.35 -15.30
N ILE A 79 2.08 22.76 -14.11
CA ILE A 79 2.80 23.27 -12.92
C ILE A 79 4.21 22.70 -12.84
N VAL A 80 4.40 21.43 -13.24
CA VAL A 80 5.68 20.73 -13.19
C VAL A 80 6.03 20.25 -14.59
N ASP A 81 7.26 20.48 -15.03
CA ASP A 81 7.73 19.94 -16.30
C ASP A 81 8.32 18.53 -16.12
N GLU A 82 8.64 17.86 -17.24
CA GLU A 82 9.13 16.47 -17.20
C GLU A 82 10.47 16.28 -16.49
N ASN A 83 11.23 17.35 -16.32
CA ASN A 83 12.56 17.29 -15.72
C ASN A 83 12.55 17.69 -14.24
N THR A 84 11.40 18.03 -13.68
CA THR A 84 11.28 18.46 -12.29
C THR A 84 10.98 17.26 -11.40
N GLU A 85 11.80 17.03 -10.39
CA GLU A 85 11.58 15.98 -9.40
C GLU A 85 10.76 16.51 -8.22
N MET A 86 9.85 15.67 -7.76
CA MET A 86 8.96 15.98 -6.63
C MET A 86 9.46 15.39 -5.32
#